data_498059590f3ac606f5bc5018a3940059
#
_entry.id   498059590f3ac606f5bc5018a3940059
#
_cell.length_a   1.000
_cell.length_b   1.000
_cell.length_c   1.000
_cell.angle_alpha   90.00
_cell.angle_beta   90.00
_cell.angle_gamma   90.00
#
_symmetry.space_group_name_H-M   'P 1'
#
loop_
_entity.id
_entity.type
_entity.pdbx_description
1 polymer ?
#
loop_
_entity_poly.entity_id
_entity_poly.type
_entity_poly.pdbx_seq_one_letter_code
_entity_poly.pdbx_strand_id
1 'polypeptide(L)'
;MEKLEDMQFAGFWLRFIAMVIDYFVIQFLQAFIIVPFILIFALGYVLPVGMEGFNNPHFDWESEILYNLPSIISGVFFLILIILSVHILYYSIMESSKQQATLGKIAVGLKVTNMDGERLDFLTAFLRNLGKILSQMTIYIGYIMAGFTPKKQALHDILTNTLVVRNPPRS
;
A
#
# COMPACT_ATOMS: atom_id res chain seq x y z
N MET A 1 32.22 -6.12 -3.46
CA MET A 1 32.19 -4.64 -3.32
C MET A 1 32.15 -3.94 -4.68
N GLU A 2 32.80 -4.48 -5.69
CA GLU A 2 32.85 -3.95 -7.07
C GLU A 2 31.47 -3.75 -7.73
N LYS A 3 30.51 -4.64 -7.46
CA LYS A 3 29.14 -4.60 -8.03
C LYS A 3 28.26 -3.45 -7.52
N LEU A 4 28.58 -2.84 -6.38
CA LEU A 4 27.85 -1.69 -5.81
C LEU A 4 28.28 -0.36 -6.44
N GLU A 5 29.51 -0.25 -6.93
CA GLU A 5 30.06 0.98 -7.51
C GLU A 5 29.39 1.33 -8.83
N ASP A 6 28.93 0.31 -9.59
CA ASP A 6 28.24 0.51 -10.87
C ASP A 6 26.72 0.75 -10.71
N MET A 7 26.17 0.63 -9.50
CA MET A 7 24.73 0.79 -9.28
C MET A 7 24.29 2.24 -9.18
N GLN A 8 23.41 2.66 -10.08
CA GLN A 8 22.78 3.97 -9.99
C GLN A 8 21.61 3.93 -9.01
N PHE A 9 21.79 4.48 -7.81
CA PHE A 9 20.75 4.55 -6.79
C PHE A 9 19.61 5.50 -7.21
N ALA A 10 18.37 5.08 -6.97
CA ALA A 10 17.18 5.87 -7.26
C ALA A 10 17.01 6.98 -6.23
N GLY A 11 17.05 8.23 -6.68
CA GLY A 11 16.75 9.39 -5.84
C GLY A 11 15.28 9.49 -5.45
N PHE A 12 15.00 10.41 -4.52
CA PHE A 12 13.68 10.66 -3.97
C PHE A 12 12.59 10.87 -5.05
N TRP A 13 12.83 11.72 -6.04
CA TRP A 13 11.83 12.08 -7.04
C TRP A 13 11.36 10.91 -7.93
N LEU A 14 12.28 10.03 -8.34
CA LEU A 14 11.90 8.85 -9.12
C LEU A 14 11.06 7.86 -8.29
N ARG A 15 11.39 7.71 -7.01
CA ARG A 15 10.59 6.89 -6.09
C ARG A 15 9.21 7.50 -5.84
N PHE A 16 9.13 8.83 -5.75
CA PHE A 16 7.88 9.56 -5.58
C PHE A 16 6.96 9.35 -6.79
N ILE A 17 7.46 9.52 -8.02
CA ILE A 17 6.69 9.27 -9.24
C ILE A 17 6.22 7.80 -9.30
N ALA A 18 7.09 6.84 -8.99
CA ALA A 18 6.72 5.44 -8.91
C ALA A 18 5.57 5.20 -7.92
N MET A 19 5.66 5.81 -6.73
CA MET A 19 4.64 5.72 -5.68
C MET A 19 3.29 6.29 -6.14
N VAL A 20 3.29 7.42 -6.85
CA VAL A 20 2.05 8.03 -7.40
C VAL A 20 1.41 7.10 -8.43
N ILE A 21 2.18 6.50 -9.32
CA ILE A 21 1.65 5.53 -10.30
C ILE A 21 1.08 4.31 -9.57
N ASP A 22 1.83 3.74 -8.62
CA ASP A 22 1.39 2.58 -7.83
C ASP A 22 0.13 2.91 -7.03
N TYR A 23 -0.02 4.13 -6.53
CA TYR A 23 -1.23 4.57 -5.83
C TYR A 23 -2.48 4.40 -6.71
N PHE A 24 -2.45 4.86 -7.97
CA PHE A 24 -3.58 4.68 -8.88
C PHE A 24 -3.86 3.21 -9.21
N VAL A 25 -2.81 2.41 -9.38
CA VAL A 25 -2.95 0.96 -9.61
C VAL A 25 -3.64 0.29 -8.42
N ILE A 26 -3.20 0.60 -7.20
CA ILE A 26 -3.78 0.01 -5.98
C ILE A 26 -5.21 0.48 -5.77
N GLN A 27 -5.52 1.77 -5.99
CA GLN A 27 -6.88 2.28 -5.90
C GLN A 27 -7.81 1.58 -6.89
N PHE A 28 -7.36 1.33 -8.11
CA PHE A 28 -8.11 0.57 -9.08
C PHE A 28 -8.39 -0.86 -8.61
N LEU A 29 -7.38 -1.57 -8.10
CA LEU A 29 -7.55 -2.93 -7.56
C LEU A 29 -8.49 -2.95 -6.34
N GLN A 30 -8.36 -1.99 -5.44
CA GLN A 30 -9.18 -1.89 -4.23
C GLN A 30 -10.64 -1.53 -4.55
N ALA A 31 -10.91 -0.84 -5.65
CA ALA A 31 -12.28 -0.52 -6.07
C ALA A 31 -13.15 -1.78 -6.27
N PHE A 32 -12.56 -2.90 -6.73
CA PHE A 32 -13.26 -4.18 -6.85
C PHE A 32 -13.68 -4.79 -5.50
N ILE A 33 -13.12 -4.30 -4.39
CA ILE A 33 -13.48 -4.73 -3.03
C ILE A 33 -14.41 -3.70 -2.39
N ILE A 34 -14.05 -2.43 -2.49
CA ILE A 34 -14.77 -1.33 -1.84
C ILE A 34 -16.16 -1.13 -2.45
N VAL A 35 -16.28 -1.16 -3.77
CA VAL A 35 -17.58 -0.93 -4.44
C VAL A 35 -18.62 -2.00 -4.08
N PRO A 36 -18.33 -3.32 -4.20
CA PRO A 36 -19.27 -4.35 -3.75
C PRO A 36 -19.60 -4.24 -2.26
N PHE A 37 -18.62 -3.94 -1.41
CA PHE A 37 -18.85 -3.75 0.03
C PHE A 37 -19.85 -2.62 0.29
N ILE A 38 -19.66 -1.45 -0.33
CA ILE A 38 -20.57 -0.30 -0.19
C ILE A 38 -21.96 -0.66 -0.71
N LEU A 39 -22.06 -1.36 -1.84
CA LEU A 39 -23.35 -1.77 -2.41
C LEU A 39 -24.08 -2.74 -1.48
N ILE A 40 -23.41 -3.77 -0.98
CA ILE A 40 -23.99 -4.74 -0.04
C ILE A 40 -24.44 -4.04 1.24
N PHE A 41 -23.63 -3.15 1.78
CA PHE A 41 -23.97 -2.38 2.97
C PHE A 41 -25.16 -1.43 2.72
N ALA A 42 -25.15 -0.71 1.61
CA ALA A 42 -26.24 0.20 1.26
C ALA A 42 -27.56 -0.53 1.02
N LEU A 43 -27.55 -1.61 0.25
CA LEU A 43 -28.74 -2.39 -0.07
C LEU A 43 -29.23 -3.22 1.13
N GLY A 44 -28.33 -3.77 1.93
CA GLY A 44 -28.64 -4.66 3.04
C GLY A 44 -28.98 -3.95 4.34
N TYR A 45 -28.52 -2.72 4.52
CA TYR A 45 -28.71 -1.99 5.78
C TYR A 45 -29.30 -0.59 5.57
N VAL A 46 -28.61 0.28 4.81
CA VAL A 46 -28.99 1.71 4.73
C VAL A 46 -30.38 1.90 4.12
N LEU A 47 -30.68 1.22 3.02
CA LEU A 47 -31.97 1.35 2.35
C LEU A 47 -33.14 0.76 3.18
N PRO A 48 -33.07 -0.45 3.73
CA PRO A 48 -34.15 -0.99 4.57
C PRO A 48 -34.42 -0.13 5.79
N VAL A 49 -33.41 0.24 6.55
CA VAL A 49 -33.55 1.09 7.74
C VAL A 49 -34.10 2.49 7.37
N GLY A 50 -33.58 3.07 6.28
CA GLY A 50 -34.08 4.35 5.78
C GLY A 50 -35.54 4.30 5.35
N MET A 51 -35.97 3.24 4.67
CA MET A 51 -37.36 3.06 4.25
C MET A 51 -38.29 2.85 5.45
N GLU A 52 -37.88 2.08 6.44
CA GLU A 52 -38.64 1.86 7.66
C GLU A 52 -38.77 3.16 8.46
N GLY A 53 -37.72 3.91 8.66
CA GLY A 53 -37.74 5.21 9.32
C GLY A 53 -38.57 6.26 8.61
N PHE A 54 -38.62 6.20 7.26
CA PHE A 54 -39.48 7.10 6.46
C PHE A 54 -40.98 6.75 6.58
N ASN A 55 -41.29 5.46 6.63
CA ASN A 55 -42.66 4.97 6.67
C ASN A 55 -43.26 4.95 8.09
N ASN A 56 -42.44 4.96 9.13
CA ASN A 56 -42.85 4.87 10.54
C ASN A 56 -42.54 6.18 11.28
N PRO A 57 -43.55 7.02 11.58
CA PRO A 57 -43.34 8.28 12.31
C PRO A 57 -42.80 8.10 13.74
N HIS A 58 -42.89 6.89 14.30
CA HIS A 58 -42.41 6.54 15.64
C HIS A 58 -41.08 5.76 15.60
N PHE A 59 -40.43 5.74 14.44
CA PHE A 59 -39.15 5.05 14.28
C PHE A 59 -38.05 5.71 15.13
N ASP A 60 -37.46 4.94 16.02
CA ASP A 60 -36.38 5.40 16.87
C ASP A 60 -35.02 5.18 16.23
N TRP A 61 -34.52 6.22 15.54
CA TRP A 61 -33.23 6.23 14.86
C TRP A 61 -32.06 5.99 15.81
N GLU A 62 -32.15 6.48 17.06
CA GLU A 62 -31.07 6.36 18.02
C GLU A 62 -30.88 4.90 18.45
N SER A 63 -31.96 4.23 18.84
CA SER A 63 -31.91 2.83 19.24
C SER A 63 -31.48 1.92 18.10
N GLU A 64 -31.94 2.16 16.87
CA GLU A 64 -31.57 1.38 15.69
C GLU A 64 -30.09 1.52 15.35
N ILE A 65 -29.55 2.76 15.38
CA ILE A 65 -28.12 3.01 15.15
C ILE A 65 -27.30 2.34 16.26
N LEU A 66 -27.65 2.51 17.53
CA LEU A 66 -26.92 1.91 18.65
C LEU A 66 -26.91 0.39 18.61
N TYR A 67 -28.03 -0.24 18.23
CA TYR A 67 -28.14 -1.68 18.06
C TYR A 67 -27.19 -2.21 16.97
N ASN A 68 -27.10 -1.51 15.85
CA ASN A 68 -26.28 -1.93 14.71
C ASN A 68 -24.83 -1.45 14.77
N LEU A 69 -24.49 -0.53 15.65
CA LEU A 69 -23.16 0.08 15.75
C LEU A 69 -22.01 -0.94 15.86
N PRO A 70 -22.10 -2.02 16.69
CA PRO A 70 -21.04 -3.03 16.75
C PRO A 70 -20.80 -3.74 15.43
N SER A 71 -21.86 -4.03 14.69
CA SER A 71 -21.81 -4.68 13.36
C SER A 71 -21.17 -3.78 12.33
N ILE A 72 -21.53 -2.49 12.35
CA ILE A 72 -20.94 -1.48 11.46
C ILE A 72 -19.44 -1.32 11.74
N ILE A 73 -19.06 -1.16 13.01
CA ILE A 73 -17.66 -1.02 13.42
C ILE A 73 -16.84 -2.25 12.99
N SER A 74 -17.35 -3.45 13.26
CA SER A 74 -16.66 -4.69 12.89
C SER A 74 -16.51 -4.80 11.37
N GLY A 75 -17.55 -4.49 10.59
CA GLY A 75 -17.52 -4.51 9.14
C GLY A 75 -16.48 -3.53 8.57
N VAL A 76 -16.46 -2.30 9.07
CA VAL A 76 -15.45 -1.29 8.69
C VAL A 76 -14.04 -1.74 9.08
N PHE A 77 -13.86 -2.32 10.27
CA PHE A 77 -12.58 -2.85 10.72
C PHE A 77 -12.07 -3.96 9.78
N PHE A 78 -12.91 -4.93 9.43
CA PHE A 78 -12.56 -5.98 8.48
C PHE A 78 -12.22 -5.42 7.08
N LEU A 79 -12.98 -4.44 6.60
CA LEU A 79 -12.68 -3.79 5.32
C LEU A 79 -11.30 -3.12 5.35
N ILE A 80 -10.96 -2.40 6.41
CA ILE A 80 -9.65 -1.79 6.59
C ILE A 80 -8.54 -2.85 6.56
N LEU A 81 -8.71 -3.97 7.27
CA LEU A 81 -7.74 -5.07 7.26
C LEU A 81 -7.53 -5.65 5.87
N ILE A 82 -8.60 -5.84 5.09
CA ILE A 82 -8.51 -6.32 3.71
C ILE A 82 -7.75 -5.33 2.83
N ILE A 83 -8.09 -4.04 2.91
CA ILE A 83 -7.45 -2.97 2.14
C ILE A 83 -5.94 -2.91 2.44
N LEU A 84 -5.56 -2.96 3.72
CA LEU A 84 -4.16 -2.98 4.14
C LEU A 84 -3.44 -4.25 3.66
N SER A 85 -4.10 -5.40 3.73
CA SER A 85 -3.54 -6.67 3.26
C SER A 85 -3.28 -6.64 1.75
N VAL A 86 -4.22 -6.15 0.95
CA VAL A 86 -4.05 -5.98 -0.51
C VAL A 86 -2.87 -5.07 -0.80
N HIS A 87 -2.75 -3.95 -0.07
CA HIS A 87 -1.65 -3.02 -0.25
C HIS A 87 -0.29 -3.66 0.03
N ILE A 88 -0.13 -4.31 1.19
CA ILE A 88 1.13 -4.95 1.59
C ILE A 88 1.47 -6.10 0.63
N LEU A 89 0.49 -6.94 0.28
CA LEU A 89 0.71 -8.08 -0.61
C LEU A 89 1.08 -7.65 -2.02
N TYR A 90 0.43 -6.63 -2.58
CA TYR A 90 0.78 -6.09 -3.89
C TYR A 90 2.27 -5.72 -3.96
N TYR A 91 2.73 -4.89 -3.03
CA TYR A 91 4.14 -4.49 -3.00
C TYR A 91 5.07 -5.68 -2.75
N SER A 92 4.74 -6.55 -1.81
CA SER A 92 5.62 -7.66 -1.41
C SER A 92 5.78 -8.69 -2.52
N ILE A 93 4.69 -9.07 -3.19
CA ILE A 93 4.69 -10.01 -4.31
C ILE A 93 5.45 -9.41 -5.50
N MET A 94 5.18 -8.16 -5.85
CA MET A 94 5.80 -7.51 -6.99
C MET A 94 7.30 -7.29 -6.78
N GLU A 95 7.71 -6.83 -5.59
CA GLU A 95 9.13 -6.58 -5.28
C GLU A 95 9.94 -7.87 -5.10
N SER A 96 9.32 -8.98 -4.67
CA SER A 96 9.95 -10.31 -4.62
C SER A 96 9.82 -11.11 -5.92
N SER A 97 9.15 -10.59 -6.95
CA SER A 97 9.00 -11.23 -8.24
C SER A 97 10.29 -11.20 -9.07
N LYS A 98 10.31 -11.84 -10.23
CA LYS A 98 11.42 -11.76 -11.19
C LYS A 98 11.69 -10.33 -11.68
N GLN A 99 10.69 -9.46 -11.67
CA GLN A 99 10.81 -8.06 -12.08
C GLN A 99 11.41 -7.18 -10.99
N GLN A 100 11.41 -7.62 -9.72
CA GLN A 100 11.95 -6.89 -8.57
C GLN A 100 11.37 -5.46 -8.43
N ALA A 101 10.17 -5.24 -8.95
CA ALA A 101 9.59 -3.91 -9.06
C ALA A 101 8.06 -3.97 -9.12
N THR A 102 7.40 -2.98 -8.55
CA THR A 102 5.98 -2.69 -8.74
C THR A 102 5.73 -2.09 -10.13
N LEU A 103 4.48 -2.01 -10.57
CA LEU A 103 4.14 -1.43 -11.87
C LEU A 103 4.62 0.02 -12.00
N GLY A 104 4.46 0.83 -10.94
CA GLY A 104 4.97 2.19 -10.93
C GLY A 104 6.50 2.25 -11.03
N LYS A 105 7.21 1.35 -10.36
CA LYS A 105 8.67 1.27 -10.46
C LYS A 105 9.13 0.80 -11.83
N ILE A 106 8.43 -0.15 -12.44
CA ILE A 106 8.70 -0.59 -13.82
C ILE A 106 8.56 0.58 -14.80
N ALA A 107 7.49 1.37 -14.65
CA ALA A 107 7.21 2.51 -15.52
C ALA A 107 8.32 3.58 -15.49
N VAL A 108 8.99 3.76 -14.34
CA VAL A 108 10.10 4.73 -14.19
C VAL A 108 11.49 4.08 -14.22
N GLY A 109 11.58 2.80 -14.62
CA GLY A 109 12.86 2.10 -14.77
C GLY A 109 13.58 1.83 -13.44
N LEU A 110 12.85 1.48 -12.37
CA LEU A 110 13.41 1.16 -11.06
C LEU A 110 13.24 -0.31 -10.70
N LYS A 111 14.16 -0.85 -9.93
CA LYS A 111 14.06 -2.17 -9.30
C LYS A 111 14.56 -2.14 -7.86
N VAL A 112 14.08 -3.12 -7.06
CA VAL A 112 14.47 -3.30 -5.66
C VAL A 112 15.39 -4.52 -5.55
N THR A 113 16.47 -4.39 -4.81
CA THR A 113 17.46 -5.44 -4.63
C THR A 113 17.92 -5.51 -3.17
N ASN A 114 18.55 -6.62 -2.80
CA ASN A 114 19.38 -6.68 -1.60
C ASN A 114 20.68 -5.88 -1.80
N MET A 115 21.56 -5.90 -0.80
CA MET A 115 22.87 -5.20 -0.86
C MET A 115 23.81 -5.79 -1.93
N ASP A 116 23.59 -7.01 -2.37
CA ASP A 116 24.41 -7.70 -3.39
C ASP A 116 23.87 -7.49 -4.81
N GLY A 117 22.76 -6.73 -4.96
CA GLY A 117 22.09 -6.50 -6.25
C GLY A 117 21.19 -7.64 -6.69
N GLU A 118 20.92 -8.61 -5.81
CA GLU A 118 20.08 -9.76 -6.09
C GLU A 118 18.62 -9.51 -5.75
N ARG A 119 17.76 -10.44 -6.18
CA ARG A 119 16.33 -10.40 -5.91
C ARG A 119 16.04 -10.62 -4.42
N LEU A 120 15.06 -9.88 -3.89
CA LEU A 120 14.56 -10.11 -2.54
C LEU A 120 13.78 -11.42 -2.45
N ASP A 121 13.90 -12.10 -1.33
CA ASP A 121 12.93 -13.10 -0.91
C ASP A 121 11.62 -12.42 -0.47
N PHE A 122 10.54 -13.19 -0.44
CA PHE A 122 9.22 -12.66 -0.09
C PHE A 122 9.18 -12.08 1.33
N LEU A 123 9.82 -12.74 2.28
CA LEU A 123 9.81 -12.28 3.68
C LEU A 123 10.50 -10.91 3.83
N THR A 124 11.66 -10.74 3.22
CA THR A 124 12.37 -9.44 3.22
C THR A 124 11.53 -8.34 2.54
N ALA A 125 10.90 -8.66 1.40
CA ALA A 125 9.99 -7.72 0.74
C ALA A 125 8.77 -7.39 1.61
N PHE A 126 8.20 -8.36 2.30
CA PHE A 126 7.07 -8.18 3.21
C PHE A 126 7.44 -7.29 4.41
N LEU A 127 8.55 -7.59 5.10
CA LEU A 127 9.06 -6.80 6.23
C LEU A 127 9.38 -5.36 5.80
N ARG A 128 9.94 -5.20 4.60
CA ARG A 128 10.19 -3.88 4.01
C ARG A 128 8.90 -3.08 3.83
N ASN A 129 7.84 -3.72 3.36
CA ASN A 129 6.54 -3.07 3.15
C ASN A 129 5.80 -2.80 4.47
N LEU A 130 5.96 -3.63 5.49
CA LEU A 130 5.57 -3.29 6.86
C LEU A 130 6.33 -2.07 7.40
N GLY A 131 7.64 -1.99 7.15
CA GLY A 131 8.47 -0.84 7.53
C GLY A 131 8.05 0.48 6.85
N LYS A 132 7.34 0.44 5.71
CA LYS A 132 6.73 1.62 5.11
C LYS A 132 5.65 2.23 6.00
N ILE A 133 4.93 1.44 6.79
CA ILE A 133 3.94 1.92 7.76
C ILE A 133 4.64 2.82 8.79
N LEU A 134 5.79 2.38 9.31
CA LEU A 134 6.61 3.20 10.22
C LEU A 134 7.05 4.51 9.56
N SER A 135 7.45 4.45 8.29
CA SER A 135 7.82 5.64 7.51
C SER A 135 6.66 6.60 7.31
N GLN A 136 5.42 6.11 7.24
CA GLN A 136 4.21 6.93 7.16
C GLN A 136 3.86 7.56 8.52
N MET A 137 3.98 6.79 9.61
CA MET A 137 3.73 7.29 10.97
C MET A 137 4.69 8.43 11.37
N THR A 138 5.89 8.46 10.82
CA THR A 138 6.87 9.56 11.00
C THR A 138 6.64 10.73 10.04
N ILE A 139 5.40 10.97 9.61
CA ILE A 139 5.01 12.07 8.71
C ILE A 139 5.88 12.07 7.43
N TYR A 140 6.08 10.88 6.85
CA TYR A 140 6.88 10.63 5.64
C TYR A 140 8.38 11.00 5.75
N ILE A 141 8.89 11.37 6.92
CA ILE A 141 10.33 11.65 7.12
C ILE A 141 11.17 10.45 6.68
N GLY A 142 10.70 9.23 6.98
CA GLY A 142 11.37 8.00 6.54
C GLY A 142 11.55 7.86 5.02
N TYR A 143 10.66 8.44 4.21
CA TYR A 143 10.81 8.47 2.74
C TYR A 143 11.77 9.57 2.29
N ILE A 144 11.72 10.74 2.93
CA ILE A 144 12.55 11.90 2.61
C ILE A 144 14.03 11.57 2.82
N MET A 145 14.36 10.71 3.79
CA MET A 145 15.71 10.22 4.03
C MET A 145 16.40 9.67 2.77
N ALA A 146 15.66 9.11 1.83
CA ALA A 146 16.21 8.64 0.56
C ALA A 146 16.86 9.75 -0.31
N GLY A 147 16.59 11.02 -0.02
CA GLY A 147 17.24 12.15 -0.67
C GLY A 147 18.61 12.47 -0.08
N PHE A 148 18.87 12.12 1.18
CA PHE A 148 20.03 12.58 1.95
C PHE A 148 21.00 11.46 2.31
N THR A 149 20.59 10.18 2.28
CA THR A 149 21.49 9.06 2.59
C THR A 149 22.45 8.76 1.44
N PRO A 150 23.71 8.31 1.71
CA PRO A 150 24.71 8.03 0.66
C PRO A 150 24.24 7.01 -0.39
N LYS A 151 23.49 5.98 0.03
CA LYS A 151 22.92 4.95 -0.84
C LYS A 151 21.47 5.26 -1.25
N LYS A 152 21.01 6.50 -1.02
CA LYS A 152 19.61 6.94 -1.30
C LYS A 152 18.56 5.99 -0.73
N GLN A 153 18.78 5.50 0.49
CA GLN A 153 17.88 4.58 1.20
C GLN A 153 16.87 5.35 2.06
N ALA A 154 15.63 4.94 1.99
CA ALA A 154 14.58 5.34 2.92
C ALA A 154 14.69 4.53 4.22
N LEU A 155 13.98 4.90 5.28
CA LEU A 155 14.03 4.21 6.57
C LEU A 155 13.75 2.70 6.43
N HIS A 156 12.69 2.33 5.73
CA HIS A 156 12.32 0.94 5.50
C HIS A 156 13.36 0.16 4.65
N ASP A 157 14.11 0.85 3.77
CA ASP A 157 15.20 0.24 3.02
C ASP A 157 16.37 -0.09 3.94
N ILE A 158 16.70 0.82 4.88
CA ILE A 158 17.77 0.63 5.86
C ILE A 158 17.45 -0.52 6.80
N LEU A 159 16.20 -0.56 7.33
CA LEU A 159 15.76 -1.61 8.26
C LEU A 159 15.85 -3.02 7.66
N THR A 160 15.69 -3.15 6.34
CA THR A 160 15.69 -4.45 5.66
C THR A 160 16.92 -4.68 4.77
N ASN A 161 17.95 -3.82 4.86
CA ASN A 161 19.16 -3.92 4.05
C ASN A 161 18.87 -4.05 2.54
N THR A 162 18.02 -3.18 2.02
CA THR A 162 17.61 -3.19 0.61
C THR A 162 18.00 -1.90 -0.10
N LEU A 163 18.05 -1.97 -1.42
CA LEU A 163 18.40 -0.86 -2.30
C LEU A 163 17.32 -0.69 -3.37
N VAL A 164 17.10 0.55 -3.79
CA VAL A 164 16.32 0.83 -5.01
C VAL A 164 17.27 1.43 -6.02
N VAL A 165 17.42 0.74 -7.13
CA VAL A 165 18.37 1.08 -8.19
C VAL A 165 17.66 1.31 -9.51
N ARG A 166 18.28 2.04 -10.42
CA ARG A 166 17.80 2.18 -11.80
C ARG A 166 18.05 0.86 -12.53
N ASN A 167 17.05 0.42 -13.28
CA ASN A 167 17.23 -0.68 -14.20
C ASN A 167 17.90 -0.13 -15.46
N PRO A 168 19.03 -0.69 -15.93
CA PRO A 168 19.62 -0.23 -17.19
C PRO A 168 18.58 -0.41 -18.31
N PRO A 169 18.57 0.47 -19.32
CA PRO A 169 17.69 0.31 -20.48
C PRO A 169 17.94 -1.08 -21.08
N ARG A 170 16.86 -1.80 -21.38
CA ARG A 170 16.96 -3.06 -22.12
C ARG A 170 17.51 -2.73 -23.50
N SER A 171 18.76 -3.13 -23.75
CA SER A 171 19.38 -3.12 -25.06
C SER A 171 18.67 -4.04 -26.02
#